data_3623eb40e64fe21367b0885cb07d4e78
#
_entry.id   3623eb40e64fe21367b0885cb07d4e78
#
_cell.length_a   1.000
_cell.length_b   1.000
_cell.length_c   1.000
_cell.angle_alpha   90.00
_cell.angle_beta   90.00
_cell.angle_gamma   90.00
#
_symmetry.space_group_name_H-M   'P 1'
#
loop_
_entity.id
_entity.type
_entity.pdbx_description
1 polymer ?
#
loop_
_entity_poly.entity_id
_entity_poly.type
_entity_poly.pdbx_seq_one_letter_code
_entity_poly.pdbx_strand_id
1 'polypeptide(L)'
;SGGVGSATVQLAHRRGARVTAVTTPAKADGVRDLGADEVLVRGTTPPSGTFDVAVDNVAGAGFGEVLAGLCRGGRYVSSGAIAGPVVELDMRTVYLRDLRIIGCTAWAEPVFPNLIGYIERGEIRPAVAKTFALRDIVAAQQEFLRKEHVGKFVLVP
;
A
#
# COMPACT_ATOMS: atom_id res chain seq x y z
N SER A 1 3.97 3.01 -2.41
CA SER A 1 5.29 2.89 -3.08
C SER A 1 6.40 2.34 -2.16
N GLY A 2 6.17 2.17 -0.87
CA GLY A 2 7.09 1.44 0.03
C GLY A 2 6.89 -0.08 -0.04
N GLY A 3 7.57 -0.87 0.85
CA GLY A 3 7.52 -2.33 0.80
C GLY A 3 6.11 -2.92 0.83
N VAL A 4 5.28 -2.51 1.81
CA VAL A 4 3.89 -3.00 1.91
C VAL A 4 3.07 -2.55 0.70
N GLY A 5 3.12 -1.26 0.33
CA GLY A 5 2.33 -0.75 -0.79
C GLY A 5 2.72 -1.37 -2.14
N SER A 6 4.01 -1.59 -2.41
CA SER A 6 4.45 -2.25 -3.64
C SER A 6 4.01 -3.71 -3.72
N ALA A 7 4.02 -4.43 -2.59
CA ALA A 7 3.48 -5.78 -2.51
C ALA A 7 1.96 -5.81 -2.70
N THR A 8 1.23 -4.86 -2.08
CA THR A 8 -0.23 -4.74 -2.20
C THR A 8 -0.65 -4.53 -3.66
N VAL A 9 0.03 -3.63 -4.40
CA VAL A 9 -0.25 -3.38 -5.81
C VAL A 9 -0.13 -4.68 -6.62
N GLN A 10 1.00 -5.38 -6.50
CA GLN A 10 1.24 -6.61 -7.24
C GLN A 10 0.23 -7.72 -6.87
N LEU A 11 -0.06 -7.91 -5.58
CA LEU A 11 -1.00 -8.93 -5.13
C LEU A 11 -2.45 -8.64 -5.55
N ALA A 12 -2.85 -7.38 -5.57
CA ALA A 12 -4.17 -6.98 -6.05
C ALA A 12 -4.28 -7.17 -7.57
N HIS A 13 -3.28 -6.70 -8.33
CA HIS A 13 -3.21 -6.89 -9.78
C HIS A 13 -3.22 -8.38 -10.17
N ARG A 14 -2.41 -9.20 -9.50
CA ARG A 14 -2.40 -10.67 -9.67
C ARG A 14 -3.77 -11.30 -9.49
N ARG A 15 -4.62 -10.73 -8.63
CA ARG A 15 -6.00 -11.20 -8.39
C ARG A 15 -7.01 -10.63 -9.37
N GLY A 16 -6.59 -9.92 -10.40
CA GLY A 16 -7.43 -9.32 -11.42
C GLY A 16 -8.16 -8.04 -10.95
N ALA A 17 -7.74 -7.43 -9.84
CA ALA A 17 -8.30 -6.16 -9.42
C ALA A 17 -7.76 -5.02 -10.30
N ARG A 18 -8.62 -4.03 -10.62
CA ARG A 18 -8.16 -2.74 -11.12
C ARG A 18 -7.56 -1.95 -9.97
N VAL A 19 -6.29 -1.62 -10.06
CA VAL A 19 -5.51 -1.05 -8.97
C VAL A 19 -5.26 0.44 -9.20
N THR A 20 -5.78 1.27 -8.31
CA THR A 20 -5.43 2.69 -8.22
C THR A 20 -4.46 2.89 -7.05
N ALA A 21 -3.25 3.32 -7.32
CA ALA A 21 -2.23 3.53 -6.29
C ALA A 21 -2.06 5.01 -5.95
N VAL A 22 -1.95 5.33 -4.66
CA VAL A 22 -1.67 6.70 -4.20
C VAL A 22 -0.17 6.87 -3.98
N THR A 23 0.47 7.79 -4.72
CA THR A 23 1.90 8.06 -4.58
C THR A 23 2.25 9.48 -5.01
N THR A 24 3.54 9.83 -5.02
CA THR A 24 4.04 11.11 -5.59
C THR A 24 4.24 10.98 -7.09
N PRO A 25 4.22 12.10 -7.86
CA PRO A 25 4.46 12.06 -9.31
C PRO A 25 5.78 11.36 -9.69
N ALA A 26 6.85 11.63 -8.94
CA ALA A 26 8.17 11.04 -9.19
C ALA A 26 8.22 9.50 -9.08
N LYS A 27 7.22 8.87 -8.47
CA LYS A 27 7.13 7.41 -8.28
C LYS A 27 6.03 6.77 -9.10
N ALA A 28 5.31 7.55 -9.89
CA ALA A 28 4.13 7.08 -10.61
C ALA A 28 4.49 5.93 -11.56
N ASP A 29 5.52 6.08 -12.36
CA ASP A 29 5.92 5.07 -13.34
C ASP A 29 6.40 3.78 -12.65
N GLY A 30 7.25 3.88 -11.63
CA GLY A 30 7.67 2.70 -10.87
C GLY A 30 6.54 1.97 -10.15
N VAL A 31 5.41 2.62 -9.86
CA VAL A 31 4.24 1.95 -9.29
C VAL A 31 3.35 1.35 -10.40
N ARG A 32 3.29 1.96 -11.58
CA ARG A 32 2.65 1.36 -12.77
C ARG A 32 3.37 0.09 -13.21
N ASP A 33 4.70 0.08 -13.21
CA ASP A 33 5.52 -1.11 -13.53
C ASP A 33 5.28 -2.28 -12.57
N LEU A 34 4.71 -2.01 -11.40
CA LEU A 34 4.30 -3.03 -10.42
C LEU A 34 2.86 -3.52 -10.63
N GLY A 35 2.13 -2.98 -11.61
CA GLY A 35 0.77 -3.39 -11.93
C GLY A 35 -0.34 -2.45 -11.44
N ALA A 36 -0.02 -1.18 -11.12
CA ALA A 36 -1.07 -0.19 -10.90
C ALA A 36 -1.63 0.30 -12.24
N ASP A 37 -2.94 0.19 -12.42
CA ASP A 37 -3.65 0.67 -13.61
C ASP A 37 -3.76 2.20 -13.61
N GLU A 38 -3.92 2.78 -12.42
CA GLU A 38 -4.04 4.22 -12.23
C GLU A 38 -3.18 4.70 -11.05
N VAL A 39 -2.80 5.97 -11.11
CA VAL A 39 -2.08 6.65 -10.03
C VAL A 39 -2.81 7.92 -9.65
N LEU A 40 -3.18 8.03 -8.38
CA LEU A 40 -3.60 9.27 -7.75
C LEU A 40 -2.41 9.95 -7.08
N VAL A 41 -2.25 11.22 -7.34
CA VAL A 41 -1.22 12.01 -6.64
C VAL A 41 -1.60 12.16 -5.17
N ARG A 42 -0.65 11.95 -4.28
CA ARG A 42 -0.87 12.11 -2.85
C ARG A 42 -1.38 13.51 -2.52
N GLY A 43 -2.42 13.62 -1.71
CA GLY A 43 -3.13 14.86 -1.39
C GLY A 43 -4.30 15.17 -2.34
N THR A 44 -4.51 14.36 -3.38
CA THR A 44 -5.73 14.44 -4.19
C THR A 44 -6.83 13.63 -3.52
N THR A 45 -7.99 14.23 -3.35
CA THR A 45 -9.17 13.53 -2.81
C THR A 45 -9.61 12.43 -3.78
N PRO A 46 -9.72 11.17 -3.32
CA PRO A 46 -10.21 10.09 -4.15
C PRO A 46 -11.65 10.34 -4.63
N PRO A 47 -12.01 9.88 -5.84
CA PRO A 47 -13.39 9.95 -6.30
C PRO A 47 -14.32 9.22 -5.31
N SER A 48 -15.42 9.87 -4.92
CA SER A 48 -16.36 9.31 -3.94
C SER A 48 -17.06 8.07 -4.49
N GLY A 49 -17.20 7.04 -3.64
CA GLY A 49 -18.00 5.86 -3.95
C GLY A 49 -17.48 5.01 -5.12
N THR A 50 -16.19 5.02 -5.38
CA THR A 50 -15.59 4.39 -6.58
C THR A 50 -14.92 3.05 -6.27
N PHE A 51 -14.35 2.88 -5.07
CA PHE A 51 -13.49 1.75 -4.77
C PHE A 51 -14.19 0.70 -3.90
N ASP A 52 -14.03 -0.57 -4.24
CA ASP A 52 -14.54 -1.68 -3.43
C ASP A 52 -13.66 -1.96 -2.20
N VAL A 53 -12.36 -1.69 -2.31
CA VAL A 53 -11.36 -1.93 -1.25
C VAL A 53 -10.37 -0.80 -1.21
N ALA A 54 -10.07 -0.32 -0.02
CA ALA A 54 -8.91 0.54 0.26
C ALA A 54 -7.96 -0.19 1.20
N VAL A 55 -6.69 -0.33 0.81
CA VAL A 55 -5.62 -0.79 1.68
C VAL A 55 -4.78 0.40 2.08
N ASP A 56 -4.87 0.80 3.33
CA ASP A 56 -4.25 2.01 3.84
C ASP A 56 -3.33 1.69 5.02
N ASN A 57 -2.07 2.09 4.90
CA ASN A 57 -1.06 2.01 5.96
C ASN A 57 -0.58 3.39 6.38
N VAL A 58 -1.31 4.44 6.00
CA VAL A 58 -0.98 5.83 6.24
C VAL A 58 -1.84 6.40 7.34
N ALA A 59 -3.16 6.21 7.27
CA ALA A 59 -4.16 6.77 8.18
C ALA A 59 -4.03 8.31 8.35
N GLY A 60 -4.13 8.83 9.58
CA GLY A 60 -4.01 10.26 9.85
C GLY A 60 -5.14 11.09 9.23
N ALA A 61 -4.86 12.36 8.90
CA ALA A 61 -5.87 13.31 8.43
C ALA A 61 -6.62 12.90 7.15
N GLY A 62 -6.00 12.08 6.27
CA GLY A 62 -6.62 11.60 5.04
C GLY A 62 -7.62 10.44 5.19
N PHE A 63 -7.77 9.89 6.39
CA PHE A 63 -8.59 8.71 6.65
C PHE A 63 -10.04 8.87 6.18
N GLY A 64 -10.68 10.00 6.51
CA GLY A 64 -12.07 10.27 6.13
C GLY A 64 -12.27 10.32 4.60
N GLU A 65 -11.32 10.88 3.86
CA GLU A 65 -11.35 10.93 2.40
C GLU A 65 -11.22 9.54 1.77
N VAL A 66 -10.36 8.69 2.33
CA VAL A 66 -10.23 7.28 1.89
C VAL A 66 -11.54 6.53 2.11
N LEU A 67 -12.22 6.72 3.26
CA LEU A 67 -13.53 6.12 3.51
C LEU A 67 -14.59 6.66 2.55
N ALA A 68 -14.58 7.96 2.24
CA ALA A 68 -15.49 8.56 1.28
C ALA A 68 -15.32 7.98 -0.14
N GLY A 69 -14.11 7.62 -0.51
CA GLY A 69 -13.78 6.96 -1.78
C GLY A 69 -14.36 5.55 -1.94
N LEU A 70 -14.68 4.86 -0.85
CA LEU A 70 -15.24 3.51 -0.92
C LEU A 70 -16.69 3.52 -1.46
N CYS A 71 -17.08 2.52 -2.22
CA CYS A 71 -18.47 2.27 -2.60
C CYS A 71 -19.28 1.71 -1.40
N ARG A 72 -20.60 1.61 -1.55
CA ARG A 72 -21.46 0.93 -0.56
C ARG A 72 -21.02 -0.55 -0.40
N GLY A 73 -20.89 -1.01 0.84
CA GLY A 73 -20.36 -2.35 1.15
C GLY A 73 -18.83 -2.45 1.04
N GLY A 74 -18.15 -1.35 0.75
CA GLY A 74 -16.70 -1.30 0.60
C GLY A 74 -15.94 -1.65 1.86
N ARG A 75 -14.66 -1.98 1.69
CA ARG A 75 -13.77 -2.45 2.77
C ARG A 75 -12.54 -1.56 2.90
N TYR A 76 -12.34 -1.06 4.10
CA TYR A 76 -11.09 -0.41 4.49
C TYR A 76 -10.23 -1.41 5.26
N VAL A 77 -8.98 -1.59 4.84
CA VAL A 77 -8.03 -2.52 5.47
C VAL A 77 -6.77 -1.76 5.88
N SER A 78 -6.35 -1.89 7.13
CA SER A 78 -5.12 -1.27 7.63
C SER A 78 -4.25 -2.24 8.40
N SER A 79 -2.93 -2.17 8.15
CA SER A 79 -1.88 -2.85 8.92
C SER A 79 -0.84 -1.86 9.44
N GLY A 80 -1.11 -0.56 9.38
CA GLY A 80 -0.22 0.50 9.86
C GLY A 80 -0.85 1.88 9.80
N ALA A 81 -0.24 2.84 10.48
CA ALA A 81 -0.73 4.21 10.59
C ALA A 81 0.43 5.22 10.67
N ILE A 82 1.22 5.30 9.59
CA ILE A 82 2.51 6.03 9.60
C ILE A 82 2.32 7.57 9.72
N ALA A 83 1.15 8.10 9.33
CA ALA A 83 0.84 9.53 9.46
C ALA A 83 0.09 9.89 10.75
N GLY A 84 -0.22 8.90 11.59
CA GLY A 84 -0.85 9.07 12.90
C GLY A 84 -1.90 7.99 13.17
N PRO A 85 -1.88 7.38 14.37
CA PRO A 85 -2.76 6.25 14.70
C PRO A 85 -4.16 6.68 15.14
N VAL A 86 -4.34 7.93 15.52
CA VAL A 86 -5.63 8.46 15.99
C VAL A 86 -6.32 9.19 14.84
N VAL A 87 -7.56 8.77 14.52
CA VAL A 87 -8.35 9.32 13.42
C VAL A 87 -9.76 9.61 13.88
N GLU A 88 -10.39 10.64 13.31
CA GLU A 88 -11.80 10.93 13.52
C GLU A 88 -12.66 10.08 12.57
N LEU A 89 -13.74 9.52 13.09
CA LEU A 89 -14.67 8.68 12.33
C LEU A 89 -16.11 9.12 12.58
N ASP A 90 -16.78 9.59 11.54
CA ASP A 90 -18.24 9.74 11.55
C ASP A 90 -18.88 8.36 11.34
N MET A 91 -19.48 7.80 12.37
CA MET A 91 -20.14 6.51 12.34
C MET A 91 -21.25 6.41 11.29
N ARG A 92 -21.88 7.55 10.91
CA ARG A 92 -22.86 7.59 9.83
C ARG A 92 -22.26 7.17 8.50
N THR A 93 -21.02 7.55 8.24
CA THR A 93 -20.26 7.10 7.04
C THR A 93 -20.15 5.57 6.99
N VAL A 94 -19.98 4.94 8.14
CA VAL A 94 -19.85 3.47 8.22
C VAL A 94 -21.20 2.78 8.04
N TYR A 95 -22.20 3.06 8.90
CA TYR A 95 -23.43 2.27 8.92
C TYR A 95 -24.39 2.60 7.77
N LEU A 96 -24.46 3.86 7.30
CA LEU A 96 -25.32 4.23 6.17
C LEU A 96 -24.81 3.67 4.82
N ARG A 97 -23.53 3.30 4.76
CA ARG A 97 -22.90 2.77 3.54
C ARG A 97 -22.46 1.32 3.69
N ASP A 98 -22.81 0.65 4.79
CA ASP A 98 -22.45 -0.75 5.06
C ASP A 98 -20.94 -1.02 4.96
N LEU A 99 -20.09 -0.06 5.33
CA LEU A 99 -18.64 -0.20 5.23
C LEU A 99 -18.09 -1.19 6.27
N ARG A 100 -16.99 -1.84 5.91
CA ARG A 100 -16.24 -2.73 6.81
C ARG A 100 -14.85 -2.15 7.04
N ILE A 101 -14.48 -1.98 8.32
CA ILE A 101 -13.15 -1.54 8.74
C ILE A 101 -12.43 -2.75 9.34
N ILE A 102 -11.27 -3.10 8.78
CA ILE A 102 -10.56 -4.35 9.09
C ILE A 102 -9.12 -3.99 9.49
N GLY A 103 -8.74 -4.35 10.71
CA GLY A 103 -7.35 -4.34 11.14
C GLY A 103 -6.64 -5.63 10.72
N CYS A 104 -5.37 -5.53 10.37
CA CYS A 104 -4.58 -6.64 9.90
C CYS A 104 -3.16 -6.55 10.49
N THR A 105 -2.77 -7.49 11.36
CA THR A 105 -1.44 -7.50 11.98
C THR A 105 -0.70 -8.82 11.82
N ALA A 106 -1.40 -9.95 11.80
CA ALA A 106 -0.83 -11.27 11.64
C ALA A 106 -1.43 -11.97 10.40
N TRP A 107 -0.79 -13.03 9.97
CA TRP A 107 -1.25 -13.84 8.83
C TRP A 107 -1.54 -15.27 9.24
N ALA A 108 -2.45 -15.92 8.53
CA ALA A 108 -2.70 -17.34 8.66
C ALA A 108 -1.52 -18.15 8.10
N GLU A 109 -1.29 -19.33 8.65
CA GLU A 109 -0.15 -20.22 8.33
C GLU A 109 0.12 -20.37 6.81
N PRO A 110 -0.88 -20.56 5.92
CA PRO A 110 -0.62 -20.76 4.49
C PRO A 110 -0.19 -19.50 3.73
N VAL A 111 -0.30 -18.30 4.31
CA VAL A 111 -0.04 -17.04 3.59
C VAL A 111 1.40 -16.92 3.14
N PHE A 112 2.37 -17.23 4.02
CA PHE A 112 3.78 -17.10 3.70
C PHE A 112 4.26 -18.13 2.66
N PRO A 113 3.96 -19.44 2.78
CA PRO A 113 4.27 -20.40 1.74
C PRO A 113 3.64 -20.06 0.38
N ASN A 114 2.40 -19.59 0.36
CA ASN A 114 1.76 -19.14 -0.87
C ASN A 114 2.49 -17.95 -1.51
N LEU A 115 2.94 -16.99 -0.70
CA LEU A 115 3.70 -15.83 -1.18
C LEU A 115 5.01 -16.26 -1.84
N ILE A 116 5.74 -17.19 -1.23
CA ILE A 116 6.96 -17.77 -1.81
C ILE A 116 6.65 -18.39 -3.16
N GLY A 117 5.61 -19.23 -3.26
CA GLY A 117 5.19 -19.82 -4.51
C GLY A 117 4.82 -18.80 -5.59
N TYR A 118 4.26 -17.65 -5.24
CA TYR A 118 3.99 -16.56 -6.21
C TYR A 118 5.29 -15.95 -6.75
N ILE A 119 6.29 -15.78 -5.87
CA ILE A 119 7.62 -15.27 -6.27
C ILE A 119 8.34 -16.26 -7.16
N GLU A 120 8.37 -17.53 -6.79
CA GLU A 120 9.02 -18.62 -7.56
C GLU A 120 8.45 -18.77 -8.98
N ARG A 121 7.14 -18.57 -9.13
CA ARG A 121 6.49 -18.59 -10.46
C ARG A 121 6.58 -17.27 -11.21
N GLY A 122 7.24 -16.26 -10.66
CA GLY A 122 7.37 -14.93 -11.27
C GLY A 122 6.08 -14.11 -11.32
N GLU A 123 5.04 -14.52 -10.57
CA GLU A 123 3.73 -13.83 -10.54
C GLU A 123 3.79 -12.49 -9.79
N ILE A 124 4.70 -12.39 -8.84
CA ILE A 124 5.08 -11.16 -8.15
C ILE A 124 6.60 -11.13 -7.96
N ARG A 125 7.17 -9.94 -7.75
CA ARG A 125 8.59 -9.77 -7.47
C ARG A 125 8.81 -8.81 -6.30
N PRO A 126 9.74 -9.08 -5.38
CA PRO A 126 10.15 -8.09 -4.39
C PRO A 126 10.72 -6.85 -5.08
N ALA A 127 10.16 -5.68 -4.75
CA ALA A 127 10.63 -4.42 -5.32
C ALA A 127 11.90 -3.99 -4.56
N VAL A 128 13.07 -4.34 -5.09
CA VAL A 128 14.38 -3.91 -4.58
C VAL A 128 14.82 -2.67 -5.34
N ALA A 129 14.82 -1.52 -4.65
CA ALA A 129 15.22 -0.25 -5.24
C ALA A 129 16.74 -0.10 -5.32
N LYS A 130 17.47 -0.59 -4.31
CA LYS A 130 18.92 -0.51 -4.26
C LYS A 130 19.51 -1.52 -3.28
N THR A 131 20.74 -1.95 -3.55
CA THR A 131 21.50 -2.83 -2.67
C THR A 131 22.73 -2.08 -2.16
N PHE A 132 23.07 -2.28 -0.89
CA PHE A 132 24.25 -1.72 -0.24
C PHE A 132 25.03 -2.83 0.46
N ALA A 133 26.32 -2.66 0.65
CA ALA A 133 27.07 -3.51 1.57
C ALA A 133 26.59 -3.20 3.02
N LEU A 134 26.57 -4.22 3.88
CA LEU A 134 26.11 -4.05 5.26
C LEU A 134 26.93 -2.98 6.02
N ARG A 135 28.23 -2.87 5.73
CA ARG A 135 29.10 -1.83 6.31
C ARG A 135 28.66 -0.39 5.98
N ASP A 136 27.86 -0.21 4.90
CA ASP A 136 27.41 1.10 4.42
C ASP A 136 25.99 1.45 4.95
N ILE A 137 25.55 0.78 6.03
CA ILE A 137 24.20 0.91 6.60
C ILE A 137 23.81 2.36 6.90
N VAL A 138 24.74 3.20 7.36
CA VAL A 138 24.47 4.61 7.67
C VAL A 138 24.09 5.37 6.40
N ALA A 139 24.85 5.20 5.32
CA ALA A 139 24.54 5.82 4.03
C ALA A 139 23.21 5.32 3.46
N ALA A 140 22.96 4.00 3.56
CA ALA A 140 21.70 3.39 3.15
C ALA A 140 20.48 3.97 3.93
N GLN A 141 20.61 4.15 5.24
CA GLN A 141 19.56 4.76 6.07
C GLN A 141 19.31 6.22 5.72
N GLN A 142 20.36 7.01 5.51
CA GLN A 142 20.25 8.41 5.10
C GLN A 142 19.53 8.55 3.75
N GLU A 143 19.90 7.74 2.77
CA GLU A 143 19.24 7.73 1.46
C GLU A 143 17.80 7.22 1.57
N PHE A 144 17.53 6.20 2.38
CA PHE A 144 16.20 5.67 2.61
C PHE A 144 15.25 6.71 3.19
N LEU A 145 15.72 7.60 4.06
CA LEU A 145 14.93 8.67 4.68
C LEU A 145 14.45 9.73 3.68
N ARG A 146 15.10 9.89 2.53
CA ARG A 146 14.66 10.80 1.47
C ARG A 146 13.32 10.37 0.85
N LYS A 147 12.97 9.08 0.98
CA LYS A 147 11.70 8.52 0.49
C LYS A 147 11.48 8.68 -1.03
N GLU A 148 12.55 8.72 -1.81
CA GLU A 148 12.52 8.95 -3.27
C GLU A 148 12.37 7.65 -4.08
N HIS A 149 12.64 6.51 -3.48
CA HIS A 149 12.60 5.18 -4.10
C HIS A 149 11.23 4.51 -4.06
N VAL A 150 11.04 3.52 -4.93
CA VAL A 150 9.93 2.55 -4.88
C VAL A 150 10.47 1.21 -4.40
N GLY A 151 9.81 0.59 -3.41
CA GLY A 151 10.26 -0.68 -2.85
C GLY A 151 11.12 -0.54 -1.60
N LYS A 152 12.15 -1.37 -1.50
CA LYS A 152 13.03 -1.50 -0.33
C LYS A 152 14.50 -1.46 -0.72
N PHE A 153 15.36 -1.07 0.23
CA PHE A 153 16.80 -1.29 0.14
C PHE A 153 17.16 -2.63 0.77
N VAL A 154 18.16 -3.28 0.21
CA VAL A 154 18.71 -4.55 0.71
C VAL A 154 20.14 -4.30 1.15
N LEU A 155 20.48 -4.79 2.34
CA LEU A 155 21.84 -4.80 2.85
C LEU A 155 22.40 -6.21 2.67
N VAL A 156 23.59 -6.31 2.06
CA VAL A 156 24.28 -7.58 1.82
C VAL A 156 25.51 -7.61 2.73
N PRO A 157 25.73 -8.72 3.46
CA PRO A 157 26.90 -8.91 4.32
C PRO A 157 28.22 -8.82 3.59
#